data_3542001c830e6437bc9551306a8ff6d4
#
_entry.id   3542001c830e6437bc9551306a8ff6d4
#
_cell.length_a   1.000
_cell.length_b   1.000
_cell.length_c   1.000
_cell.angle_alpha   90.00
_cell.angle_beta   90.00
_cell.angle_gamma   90.00
#
_symmetry.space_group_name_H-M   'P 1'
#
loop_
_entity.id
_entity.type
_entity.pdbx_description
1 polymer ?
#
loop_
_entity_poly.entity_id
_entity_poly.type
_entity_poly.pdbx_seq_one_letter_code
_entity_poly.pdbx_strand_id
1 'polypeptide(L)'
;ETGLSDDSLNRLNKALEDYGTAYIVEIISTLTLLRELLVYLHTSKPSELNKVEKVIGIPEGHRNGYQLIKDINRDSARFTYALRLGMTITAAAFMVDYFNIHEGRWIIFTIFSVTQPYYEAAKYRFKERLIGTFMGAAIFIVAFNIFQDTTMRTFLVMLAGYLNSYAVEYRNVVLTVTISALGSAALTSGDPTVLTMRRIVLVLIGIGIGMLANRFILPHGIEKGTRDLMEDYKKVSQELLREVYIYLNERNNAHTINHLFAASTLMEERIRSNNQMLKVSEMDGFLAAQRRLNHAIYEVFLRMQKEDVDVQLFGEIFEELDTIFRSEEEGINEQVSRLYERLYLSKSLEEYVLLKDALRIYKGFRRQACFE
;
A
#
# COMPACT_ATOMS: atom_id res chain seq x y z
N GLU A 1 16.46 30.36 8.84
CA GLU A 1 16.87 30.28 10.27
C GLU A 1 15.90 29.34 10.95
N THR A 2 16.28 28.09 11.11
CA THR A 2 15.51 27.05 11.77
C THR A 2 15.62 27.22 13.27
N GLY A 3 14.62 27.79 13.88
CA GLY A 3 14.62 28.42 15.18
C GLY A 3 14.65 27.57 16.45
N LEU A 4 15.24 26.39 16.44
CA LEU A 4 15.62 25.70 17.66
C LEU A 4 17.15 25.74 17.79
N SER A 5 17.66 26.82 18.43
CA SER A 5 19.07 26.94 18.72
C SER A 5 19.49 25.89 19.76
N ASP A 6 20.78 25.51 19.76
CA ASP A 6 21.34 24.59 20.76
C ASP A 6 21.13 25.11 22.18
N ASP A 7 21.02 26.43 22.37
CA ASP A 7 20.68 27.08 23.61
C ASP A 7 19.24 26.76 24.09
N SER A 8 18.28 26.65 23.17
CA SER A 8 16.90 26.26 23.49
C SER A 8 16.80 24.79 23.91
N LEU A 9 17.58 23.91 23.28
CA LEU A 9 17.68 22.49 23.66
C LEU A 9 18.37 22.32 25.02
N ASN A 10 19.42 23.10 25.30
CA ASN A 10 20.11 23.08 26.61
C ASN A 10 19.22 23.61 27.72
N ARG A 11 18.40 24.63 27.48
CA ARG A 11 17.40 25.11 28.45
C ARG A 11 16.30 24.09 28.70
N LEU A 12 15.86 23.37 27.66
CA LEU A 12 14.91 22.29 27.78
C LEU A 12 15.49 21.08 28.55
N ASN A 13 16.76 20.70 28.31
CA ASN A 13 17.44 19.66 29.03
C ASN A 13 17.62 20.04 30.52
N LYS A 14 17.94 21.30 30.81
CA LYS A 14 18.05 21.80 32.18
C LYS A 14 16.69 21.82 32.91
N ALA A 15 15.61 22.16 32.20
CA ALA A 15 14.25 22.09 32.73
C ALA A 15 13.81 20.64 33.01
N LEU A 16 14.35 19.64 32.31
CA LEU A 16 14.14 18.22 32.55
C LEU A 16 14.78 17.75 33.84
N GLU A 17 16.02 18.20 34.10
CA GLU A 17 16.72 17.91 35.36
C GLU A 17 15.97 18.48 36.56
N ASP A 18 15.33 19.67 36.39
CA ASP A 18 14.61 20.35 37.45
C ASP A 18 13.17 19.84 37.68
N TYR A 19 12.48 19.32 36.69
CA TYR A 19 11.03 19.02 36.77
C TYR A 19 10.64 17.54 36.58
N GLY A 20 11.56 16.65 36.21
CA GLY A 20 11.40 15.17 36.28
C GLY A 20 10.14 14.56 35.68
N THR A 21 9.45 15.23 34.77
CA THR A 21 8.18 14.75 34.23
C THR A 21 8.36 14.03 32.88
N ALA A 22 7.88 12.80 32.80
CA ALA A 22 7.87 11.96 31.57
C ALA A 22 7.32 12.66 30.31
N TYR A 23 6.43 13.64 30.50
CA TYR A 23 5.85 14.45 29.44
C TYR A 23 6.88 15.36 28.72
N ILE A 24 7.78 15.96 29.47
CA ILE A 24 8.79 16.88 28.93
C ILE A 24 9.81 16.10 28.09
N VAL A 25 10.18 14.89 28.51
CA VAL A 25 11.06 13.99 27.75
C VAL A 25 10.45 13.61 26.41
N GLU A 26 9.14 13.36 26.38
CA GLU A 26 8.44 13.02 25.13
C GLU A 26 8.42 14.20 24.16
N ILE A 27 8.17 15.40 24.66
CA ILE A 27 8.21 16.64 23.88
C ILE A 27 9.63 16.87 23.34
N ILE A 28 10.67 16.70 24.16
CA ILE A 28 12.05 16.91 23.72
C ILE A 28 12.47 15.88 22.69
N SER A 29 12.16 14.59 22.89
CA SER A 29 12.51 13.56 21.92
C SER A 29 11.83 13.81 20.58
N THR A 30 10.56 14.23 20.60
CA THR A 30 9.79 14.58 19.39
C THR A 30 10.34 15.82 18.69
N LEU A 31 10.70 16.87 19.45
CA LEU A 31 11.30 18.08 18.91
C LEU A 31 12.70 17.85 18.36
N THR A 32 13.49 16.98 18.99
CA THR A 32 14.82 16.60 18.50
C THR A 32 14.73 15.83 17.19
N LEU A 33 13.81 14.86 17.09
CA LEU A 33 13.54 14.14 15.83
C LEU A 33 13.04 15.07 14.73
N LEU A 34 12.13 16.00 15.06
CA LEU A 34 11.63 17.00 14.12
C LEU A 34 12.76 17.90 13.62
N ARG A 35 13.66 18.35 14.51
CA ARG A 35 14.85 19.13 14.16
C ARG A 35 15.77 18.34 13.23
N GLU A 36 16.10 17.10 13.57
CA GLU A 36 16.95 16.24 12.72
C GLU A 36 16.33 16.02 11.34
N LEU A 37 15.02 15.80 11.27
CA LEU A 37 14.30 15.69 10.01
C LEU A 37 14.36 16.99 9.19
N LEU A 38 14.14 18.14 9.82
CA LEU A 38 14.20 19.44 9.16
C LEU A 38 15.64 19.78 8.69
N VAL A 39 16.65 19.48 9.49
CA VAL A 39 18.07 19.62 9.11
C VAL A 39 18.39 18.71 7.93
N TYR A 40 17.96 17.44 7.97
CA TYR A 40 18.12 16.49 6.87
C TYR A 40 17.45 16.99 5.59
N LEU A 41 16.20 17.45 5.66
CA LEU A 41 15.47 17.98 4.50
C LEU A 41 16.11 19.26 3.94
N HIS A 42 16.72 20.10 4.81
CA HIS A 42 17.37 21.33 4.38
C HIS A 42 18.79 21.13 3.82
N THR A 43 19.51 20.12 4.33
CA THR A 43 20.88 19.82 3.89
C THR A 43 20.92 18.82 2.74
N SER A 44 19.86 18.02 2.55
CA SER A 44 19.78 17.02 1.49
C SER A 44 19.66 17.71 0.12
N LYS A 45 20.63 17.47 -0.75
CA LYS A 45 20.56 17.94 -2.15
C LYS A 45 19.40 17.23 -2.86
N PRO A 46 18.74 17.87 -3.85
CA PRO A 46 17.70 17.22 -4.66
C PRO A 46 18.13 15.88 -5.29
N SER A 47 19.45 15.71 -5.54
CA SER A 47 20.03 14.46 -6.02
C SER A 47 20.04 13.32 -4.97
N GLU A 48 19.98 13.64 -3.69
CA GLU A 48 19.91 12.65 -2.61
C GLU A 48 18.48 12.23 -2.31
N LEU A 49 17.53 13.17 -2.40
CA LEU A 49 16.10 12.87 -2.38
C LEU A 49 15.70 11.93 -3.54
N ASN A 50 16.27 12.15 -4.74
CA ASN A 50 16.11 11.23 -5.87
C ASN A 50 16.83 9.87 -5.65
N LYS A 51 17.82 9.79 -4.78
CA LYS A 51 18.43 8.51 -4.37
C LYS A 51 17.52 7.76 -3.40
N VAL A 52 16.81 8.44 -2.52
CA VAL A 52 15.79 7.84 -1.64
C VAL A 52 14.65 7.25 -2.47
N GLU A 53 14.20 7.94 -3.53
CA GLU A 53 13.24 7.41 -4.49
C GLU A 53 13.78 6.17 -5.24
N LYS A 54 15.09 6.12 -5.53
CA LYS A 54 15.75 4.93 -6.10
C LYS A 54 16.01 3.82 -5.10
N VAL A 55 16.17 4.13 -3.82
CA VAL A 55 16.37 3.13 -2.74
C VAL A 55 15.07 2.38 -2.44
N ILE A 56 13.91 2.97 -2.70
CA ILE A 56 12.60 2.29 -2.69
C ILE A 56 12.45 1.38 -3.94
N GLY A 57 13.39 1.43 -4.87
CA GLY A 57 13.45 0.51 -6.01
C GLY A 57 13.61 -0.95 -5.55
N ILE A 58 13.05 -1.89 -6.33
CA ILE A 58 13.13 -3.32 -6.08
C ILE A 58 14.62 -3.71 -5.88
N PRO A 59 15.00 -4.32 -4.75
CA PRO A 59 16.37 -4.73 -4.48
C PRO A 59 16.93 -5.59 -5.61
N GLU A 60 18.17 -5.36 -6.01
CA GLU A 60 18.79 -6.11 -7.13
C GLU A 60 18.80 -7.63 -6.91
N GLY A 61 18.89 -8.09 -5.65
CA GLY A 61 18.76 -9.50 -5.29
C GLY A 61 17.36 -10.10 -5.52
N HIS A 62 16.33 -9.27 -5.70
CA HIS A 62 14.95 -9.68 -5.95
C HIS A 62 14.60 -9.78 -7.45
N ARG A 63 15.51 -9.45 -8.33
CA ARG A 63 15.37 -9.56 -9.80
C ARG A 63 15.48 -10.98 -10.35
N ASN A 64 15.89 -11.93 -9.53
CA ASN A 64 16.04 -13.31 -9.98
C ASN A 64 14.68 -13.99 -10.04
N GLY A 65 14.36 -14.67 -11.16
CA GLY A 65 13.10 -15.38 -11.41
C GLY A 65 12.70 -16.44 -10.37
N TYR A 66 13.56 -16.70 -9.39
CA TYR A 66 13.30 -17.55 -8.23
C TYR A 66 12.12 -17.06 -7.36
N GLN A 67 11.91 -15.74 -7.25
CA GLN A 67 10.77 -15.20 -6.50
C GLN A 67 9.44 -15.35 -7.25
N LEU A 68 9.46 -15.31 -8.59
CA LEU A 68 8.28 -15.61 -9.40
C LEU A 68 7.78 -17.04 -9.17
N ILE A 69 8.69 -17.97 -8.90
CA ILE A 69 8.35 -19.38 -8.64
C ILE A 69 7.78 -19.55 -7.21
N LYS A 70 8.27 -18.79 -6.24
CA LYS A 70 7.80 -18.83 -4.86
C LYS A 70 6.37 -18.27 -4.70
N ASP A 71 5.98 -17.31 -5.56
CA ASP A 71 4.63 -16.74 -5.60
C ASP A 71 3.60 -17.63 -6.33
N ILE A 72 4.00 -18.78 -6.89
CA ILE A 72 3.11 -19.78 -7.50
C ILE A 72 2.42 -20.56 -6.37
N ASN A 73 1.57 -19.88 -5.64
CA ASN A 73 0.71 -20.48 -4.62
C ASN A 73 -0.74 -20.12 -4.90
N ARG A 74 -1.66 -21.09 -4.75
CA ARG A 74 -3.10 -20.88 -4.90
C ARG A 74 -3.67 -19.84 -3.93
N ASP A 75 -3.00 -19.59 -2.82
CA ASP A 75 -3.39 -18.56 -1.84
C ASP A 75 -2.91 -17.15 -2.24
N SER A 76 -1.99 -17.04 -3.21
CA SER A 76 -1.55 -15.75 -3.71
C SER A 76 -2.63 -15.09 -4.58
N ALA A 77 -3.13 -13.94 -4.15
CA ALA A 77 -4.08 -13.14 -4.93
C ALA A 77 -3.50 -12.73 -6.30
N ARG A 78 -2.18 -12.56 -6.41
CA ARG A 78 -1.49 -12.24 -7.67
C ARG A 78 -1.52 -13.41 -8.63
N PHE A 79 -1.17 -14.61 -8.16
CA PHE A 79 -1.17 -15.82 -8.97
C PHE A 79 -2.57 -16.18 -9.46
N THR A 80 -3.54 -16.20 -8.55
CA THR A 80 -4.94 -16.50 -8.90
C THR A 80 -5.52 -15.51 -9.89
N TYR A 81 -5.19 -14.22 -9.75
CA TYR A 81 -5.59 -13.18 -10.69
C TYR A 81 -4.95 -13.37 -12.07
N ALA A 82 -3.63 -13.57 -12.13
CA ALA A 82 -2.90 -13.76 -13.38
C ALA A 82 -3.39 -14.99 -14.15
N LEU A 83 -3.62 -16.11 -13.46
CA LEU A 83 -4.13 -17.33 -14.06
C LEU A 83 -5.56 -17.15 -14.57
N ARG A 84 -6.45 -16.57 -13.76
CA ARG A 84 -7.83 -16.24 -14.15
C ARG A 84 -7.87 -15.36 -15.37
N LEU A 85 -7.11 -14.26 -15.37
CA LEU A 85 -7.06 -13.31 -16.46
C LEU A 85 -6.52 -13.97 -17.73
N GLY A 86 -5.39 -14.68 -17.63
CA GLY A 86 -4.76 -15.37 -18.76
C GLY A 86 -5.70 -16.39 -19.41
N MET A 87 -6.29 -17.31 -18.62
CA MET A 87 -7.23 -18.32 -19.11
C MET A 87 -8.45 -17.68 -19.78
N THR A 88 -9.03 -16.65 -19.13
CA THR A 88 -10.26 -16.03 -19.63
C THR A 88 -10.02 -15.26 -20.92
N ILE A 89 -8.91 -14.50 -21.00
CA ILE A 89 -8.57 -13.74 -22.21
C ILE A 89 -8.22 -14.69 -23.35
N THR A 90 -7.44 -15.74 -23.10
CA THR A 90 -7.08 -16.72 -24.13
C THR A 90 -8.31 -17.43 -24.69
N ALA A 91 -9.22 -17.90 -23.84
CA ALA A 91 -10.46 -18.52 -24.26
C ALA A 91 -11.35 -17.55 -25.06
N ALA A 92 -11.48 -16.29 -24.59
CA ALA A 92 -12.25 -15.27 -25.30
C ALA A 92 -11.63 -14.91 -26.65
N ALA A 93 -10.31 -14.76 -26.72
CA ALA A 93 -9.61 -14.47 -27.98
C ALA A 93 -9.80 -15.62 -28.99
N PHE A 94 -9.66 -16.86 -28.54
CA PHE A 94 -9.94 -18.04 -29.37
C PHE A 94 -11.39 -18.05 -29.90
N MET A 95 -12.37 -17.79 -29.03
CA MET A 95 -13.79 -17.72 -29.46
C MET A 95 -14.04 -16.58 -30.46
N VAL A 96 -13.46 -15.40 -30.22
CA VAL A 96 -13.59 -14.25 -31.12
C VAL A 96 -13.06 -14.57 -32.51
N ASP A 97 -11.88 -15.21 -32.56
CA ASP A 97 -11.26 -15.60 -33.85
C ASP A 97 -12.00 -16.75 -34.51
N TYR A 98 -12.31 -17.82 -33.78
CA TYR A 98 -13.02 -19.00 -34.32
C TYR A 98 -14.40 -18.66 -34.92
N PHE A 99 -15.17 -17.79 -34.25
CA PHE A 99 -16.50 -17.36 -34.70
C PHE A 99 -16.47 -16.14 -35.63
N ASN A 100 -15.28 -15.62 -35.97
CA ASN A 100 -15.10 -14.40 -36.77
C ASN A 100 -15.96 -13.23 -36.25
N ILE A 101 -15.98 -13.02 -34.93
CA ILE A 101 -16.82 -11.98 -34.34
C ILE A 101 -16.28 -10.59 -34.71
N HIS A 102 -17.04 -9.89 -35.58
CA HIS A 102 -16.66 -8.56 -36.01
C HIS A 102 -16.56 -7.61 -34.81
N GLU A 103 -15.42 -6.92 -34.65
CA GLU A 103 -15.07 -6.08 -33.50
C GLU A 103 -14.98 -6.82 -32.16
N GLY A 104 -14.80 -8.14 -32.13
CA GLY A 104 -14.74 -8.97 -30.96
C GLY A 104 -13.64 -8.57 -29.95
N ARG A 105 -12.66 -7.76 -30.37
CA ARG A 105 -11.67 -7.13 -29.47
C ARG A 105 -12.31 -6.38 -28.29
N TRP A 106 -13.54 -5.87 -28.45
CA TRP A 106 -14.25 -5.20 -27.35
C TRP A 106 -14.66 -6.14 -26.23
N ILE A 107 -14.92 -7.41 -26.54
CA ILE A 107 -15.13 -8.46 -25.53
C ILE A 107 -13.86 -8.60 -24.70
N ILE A 108 -12.70 -8.75 -25.37
CA ILE A 108 -11.40 -8.95 -24.73
C ILE A 108 -11.03 -7.76 -23.83
N PHE A 109 -11.14 -6.52 -24.33
CA PHE A 109 -10.90 -5.32 -23.56
C PHE A 109 -11.85 -5.18 -22.37
N THR A 110 -13.10 -5.62 -22.52
CA THR A 110 -14.06 -5.59 -21.43
C THR A 110 -13.70 -6.61 -20.35
N ILE A 111 -13.38 -7.85 -20.72
CA ILE A 111 -12.91 -8.89 -19.81
C ILE A 111 -11.70 -8.38 -19.02
N PHE A 112 -10.69 -7.85 -19.73
CA PHE A 112 -9.47 -7.29 -19.11
C PHE A 112 -9.81 -6.21 -18.06
N SER A 113 -10.72 -5.30 -18.38
CA SER A 113 -11.05 -4.17 -17.52
C SER A 113 -11.92 -4.54 -16.31
N VAL A 114 -12.72 -5.61 -16.41
CA VAL A 114 -13.66 -6.06 -15.36
C VAL A 114 -13.05 -7.12 -14.47
N THR A 115 -12.14 -7.95 -14.98
CA THR A 115 -11.45 -8.94 -14.17
C THR A 115 -10.55 -8.26 -13.15
N GLN A 116 -10.74 -8.59 -11.88
CA GLN A 116 -10.02 -7.99 -10.76
C GLN A 116 -9.48 -9.10 -9.83
N PRO A 117 -8.45 -8.81 -9.02
CA PRO A 117 -7.95 -9.77 -8.03
C PRO A 117 -9.06 -10.25 -7.08
N TYR A 118 -9.89 -9.33 -6.59
CA TYR A 118 -10.97 -9.61 -5.65
C TYR A 118 -12.34 -9.55 -6.34
N TYR A 119 -13.22 -10.47 -5.95
CA TYR A 119 -14.57 -10.57 -6.52
C TYR A 119 -15.39 -9.28 -6.28
N GLU A 120 -15.28 -8.68 -5.10
CA GLU A 120 -16.00 -7.46 -4.72
C GLU A 120 -15.57 -6.27 -5.59
N ALA A 121 -14.28 -6.15 -5.86
CA ALA A 121 -13.73 -5.13 -6.76
C ALA A 121 -14.21 -5.34 -8.20
N ALA A 122 -14.31 -6.60 -8.65
CA ALA A 122 -14.87 -6.92 -9.97
C ALA A 122 -16.34 -6.53 -10.08
N LYS A 123 -17.16 -6.77 -9.03
CA LYS A 123 -18.59 -6.37 -8.99
C LYS A 123 -18.74 -4.85 -9.08
N TYR A 124 -17.89 -4.09 -8.39
CA TYR A 124 -17.89 -2.63 -8.50
C TYR A 124 -17.52 -2.19 -9.92
N ARG A 125 -16.41 -2.70 -10.48
CA ARG A 125 -15.97 -2.39 -11.86
C ARG A 125 -17.01 -2.74 -12.92
N PHE A 126 -17.71 -3.85 -12.74
CA PHE A 126 -18.83 -4.25 -13.57
C PHE A 126 -19.92 -3.18 -13.64
N LYS A 127 -20.42 -2.75 -12.47
CA LYS A 127 -21.48 -1.72 -12.40
C LYS A 127 -21.04 -0.42 -13.08
N GLU A 128 -19.85 0.05 -12.75
CA GLU A 128 -19.32 1.30 -13.31
C GLU A 128 -19.06 1.20 -14.82
N ARG A 129 -18.65 0.01 -15.32
CA ARG A 129 -18.50 -0.25 -16.76
C ARG A 129 -19.81 -0.17 -17.49
N LEU A 130 -20.88 -0.77 -16.94
CA LEU A 130 -22.22 -0.66 -17.54
C LEU A 130 -22.67 0.80 -17.61
N ILE A 131 -22.69 1.49 -16.47
CA ILE A 131 -23.16 2.88 -16.39
C ILE A 131 -22.36 3.76 -17.35
N GLY A 132 -21.03 3.69 -17.32
CA GLY A 132 -20.18 4.50 -18.19
C GLY A 132 -20.37 4.21 -19.68
N THR A 133 -20.58 2.94 -20.05
CA THR A 133 -20.85 2.56 -21.45
C THR A 133 -22.21 3.09 -21.93
N PHE A 134 -23.28 2.93 -21.13
CA PHE A 134 -24.60 3.43 -21.51
C PHE A 134 -24.66 4.96 -21.58
N MET A 135 -24.07 5.65 -20.60
CA MET A 135 -23.99 7.11 -20.60
C MET A 135 -23.15 7.63 -21.79
N GLY A 136 -21.98 7.02 -22.03
CA GLY A 136 -21.12 7.39 -23.15
C GLY A 136 -21.78 7.15 -24.49
N ALA A 137 -22.50 6.04 -24.66
CA ALA A 137 -23.27 5.71 -25.84
C ALA A 137 -24.43 6.72 -26.08
N ALA A 138 -25.16 7.08 -25.03
CA ALA A 138 -26.25 8.04 -25.13
C ALA A 138 -25.71 9.44 -25.53
N ILE A 139 -24.66 9.92 -24.91
CA ILE A 139 -24.02 11.19 -25.26
C ILE A 139 -23.52 11.16 -26.71
N PHE A 140 -22.87 10.05 -27.11
CA PHE A 140 -22.38 9.88 -28.47
C PHE A 140 -23.52 9.98 -29.50
N ILE A 141 -24.62 9.25 -29.31
CA ILE A 141 -25.76 9.26 -30.22
C ILE A 141 -26.33 10.68 -30.35
N VAL A 142 -26.57 11.37 -29.22
CA VAL A 142 -27.11 12.73 -29.24
C VAL A 142 -26.17 13.69 -29.95
N ALA A 143 -24.86 13.66 -29.58
CA ALA A 143 -23.87 14.57 -30.17
C ALA A 143 -23.70 14.35 -31.70
N PHE A 144 -23.64 13.09 -32.16
CA PHE A 144 -23.46 12.78 -33.57
C PHE A 144 -24.72 12.99 -34.43
N ASN A 145 -25.91 13.02 -33.80
CA ASN A 145 -27.13 13.43 -34.50
C ASN A 145 -27.25 14.97 -34.62
N ILE A 146 -26.81 15.71 -33.62
CA ILE A 146 -26.82 17.18 -33.66
C ILE A 146 -25.76 17.70 -34.63
N PHE A 147 -24.52 17.19 -34.51
CA PHE A 147 -23.40 17.65 -35.32
C PHE A 147 -23.17 16.69 -36.50
N GLN A 148 -23.56 17.13 -37.70
CA GLN A 148 -23.39 16.32 -38.92
C GLN A 148 -22.06 16.62 -39.63
N ASP A 149 -21.46 17.79 -39.36
CA ASP A 149 -20.18 18.15 -39.94
C ASP A 149 -19.03 17.29 -39.44
N THR A 150 -18.20 16.79 -40.37
CA THR A 150 -17.08 15.90 -40.08
C THR A 150 -16.04 16.57 -39.19
N THR A 151 -15.82 17.87 -39.36
CA THR A 151 -14.84 18.62 -38.55
C THR A 151 -15.28 18.70 -37.10
N MET A 152 -16.56 19.01 -36.84
CA MET A 152 -17.13 19.01 -35.48
C MET A 152 -17.16 17.64 -34.85
N ARG A 153 -17.47 16.59 -35.59
CA ARG A 153 -17.40 15.22 -35.10
C ARG A 153 -15.97 14.83 -34.70
N THR A 154 -14.99 15.19 -35.53
CA THR A 154 -13.57 14.96 -35.22
C THR A 154 -13.15 15.71 -33.96
N PHE A 155 -13.56 16.98 -33.83
CA PHE A 155 -13.29 17.75 -32.62
C PHE A 155 -13.89 17.11 -31.34
N LEU A 156 -15.13 16.63 -31.41
CA LEU A 156 -15.79 15.93 -30.28
C LEU A 156 -15.03 14.65 -29.87
N VAL A 157 -14.53 13.89 -30.84
CA VAL A 157 -13.72 12.69 -30.58
C VAL A 157 -12.40 13.06 -29.88
N MET A 158 -11.71 14.08 -30.37
CA MET A 158 -10.48 14.59 -29.75
C MET A 158 -10.74 15.14 -28.36
N LEU A 159 -11.82 15.92 -28.17
CA LEU A 159 -12.21 16.44 -26.86
C LEU A 159 -12.50 15.31 -25.88
N ALA A 160 -13.21 14.26 -26.27
CA ALA A 160 -13.46 13.10 -25.41
C ALA A 160 -12.16 12.39 -25.03
N GLY A 161 -11.21 12.24 -25.97
CA GLY A 161 -9.86 11.73 -25.69
C GLY A 161 -9.07 12.59 -24.73
N TYR A 162 -9.14 13.91 -24.87
CA TYR A 162 -8.49 14.87 -23.97
C TYR A 162 -9.09 14.81 -22.56
N LEU A 163 -10.41 14.82 -22.43
CA LEU A 163 -11.12 14.73 -21.15
C LEU A 163 -10.83 13.39 -20.44
N ASN A 164 -10.52 12.33 -21.18
CA ASN A 164 -10.13 11.06 -20.60
C ASN A 164 -8.86 11.16 -19.73
N SER A 165 -7.93 12.06 -20.05
CA SER A 165 -6.70 12.28 -19.29
C SER A 165 -6.96 12.85 -17.90
N TYR A 166 -8.10 13.49 -17.68
CA TYR A 166 -8.52 14.05 -16.39
C TYR A 166 -9.51 13.16 -15.64
N ALA A 167 -9.95 12.06 -16.26
CA ALA A 167 -10.92 11.17 -15.65
C ALA A 167 -10.25 10.28 -14.59
N VAL A 168 -10.56 10.54 -13.30
CA VAL A 168 -10.05 9.76 -12.17
C VAL A 168 -10.96 8.56 -11.86
N GLU A 169 -12.28 8.76 -11.88
CA GLU A 169 -13.24 7.69 -11.63
C GLU A 169 -13.36 6.76 -12.83
N TYR A 170 -13.37 5.45 -12.57
CA TYR A 170 -13.45 4.44 -13.62
C TYR A 170 -14.67 4.62 -14.54
N ARG A 171 -15.84 5.05 -14.01
CA ARG A 171 -17.04 5.35 -14.79
C ARG A 171 -16.78 6.44 -15.82
N ASN A 172 -16.12 7.53 -15.43
CA ASN A 172 -15.82 8.66 -16.32
C ASN A 172 -14.80 8.28 -17.39
N VAL A 173 -13.79 7.46 -17.03
CA VAL A 173 -12.85 6.86 -18.00
C VAL A 173 -13.62 6.04 -19.06
N VAL A 174 -14.52 5.17 -18.61
CA VAL A 174 -15.33 4.35 -19.52
C VAL A 174 -16.23 5.19 -20.42
N LEU A 175 -16.85 6.23 -19.88
CA LEU A 175 -17.72 7.15 -20.62
C LEU A 175 -16.94 7.84 -21.75
N THR A 176 -15.82 8.47 -21.44
CA THR A 176 -15.00 9.21 -22.43
C THR A 176 -14.38 8.27 -23.46
N VAL A 177 -13.87 7.11 -23.06
CA VAL A 177 -13.37 6.07 -23.97
C VAL A 177 -14.49 5.56 -24.88
N THR A 178 -15.72 5.42 -24.38
CA THR A 178 -16.85 4.98 -25.20
C THR A 178 -17.20 6.01 -26.28
N ILE A 179 -17.26 7.30 -25.92
CA ILE A 179 -17.52 8.39 -26.87
C ILE A 179 -16.42 8.45 -27.95
N SER A 180 -15.16 8.46 -27.52
CA SER A 180 -14.00 8.55 -28.42
C SER A 180 -13.94 7.36 -29.39
N ALA A 181 -14.15 6.15 -28.90
CA ALA A 181 -14.03 4.96 -29.72
C ALA A 181 -15.24 4.74 -30.66
N LEU A 182 -16.46 5.06 -30.22
CA LEU A 182 -17.62 5.06 -31.11
C LEU A 182 -17.51 6.16 -32.16
N GLY A 183 -17.06 7.35 -31.76
CA GLY A 183 -16.85 8.46 -32.68
C GLY A 183 -15.79 8.17 -33.74
N SER A 184 -14.64 7.60 -33.33
CA SER A 184 -13.60 7.18 -34.28
C SER A 184 -14.10 6.16 -35.30
N ALA A 185 -14.88 5.16 -34.84
CA ALA A 185 -15.47 4.16 -35.73
C ALA A 185 -16.49 4.77 -36.68
N ALA A 186 -17.35 5.68 -36.21
CA ALA A 186 -18.36 6.35 -37.04
C ALA A 186 -17.75 7.30 -38.09
N LEU A 187 -16.57 7.89 -37.80
CA LEU A 187 -15.83 8.71 -38.77
C LEU A 187 -15.22 7.87 -39.90
N THR A 188 -14.95 6.60 -39.64
CA THR A 188 -14.28 5.73 -40.61
C THR A 188 -15.29 5.00 -41.52
N SER A 189 -16.35 4.44 -40.96
CA SER A 189 -17.39 3.72 -41.69
C SER A 189 -18.55 3.30 -40.82
N GLY A 190 -19.78 3.59 -41.21
CA GLY A 190 -20.96 2.97 -40.65
C GLY A 190 -21.98 3.89 -40.01
N ASP A 191 -23.18 3.36 -39.84
CA ASP A 191 -24.28 4.02 -39.13
C ASP A 191 -23.93 4.09 -37.62
N PRO A 192 -23.94 5.30 -37.01
CA PRO A 192 -23.67 5.47 -35.56
C PRO A 192 -24.53 4.59 -34.66
N THR A 193 -25.78 4.37 -35.04
CA THR A 193 -26.74 3.57 -34.27
C THR A 193 -26.36 2.09 -34.23
N VAL A 194 -26.05 1.53 -35.42
CA VAL A 194 -25.64 0.12 -35.54
C VAL A 194 -24.35 -0.15 -34.81
N LEU A 195 -23.34 0.75 -34.92
CA LEU A 195 -22.06 0.66 -34.19
C LEU A 195 -22.28 0.67 -32.69
N THR A 196 -23.14 1.57 -32.19
CA THR A 196 -23.46 1.68 -30.78
C THR A 196 -24.11 0.42 -30.22
N MET A 197 -25.14 -0.10 -30.91
CA MET A 197 -25.83 -1.32 -30.49
C MET A 197 -24.89 -2.52 -30.47
N ARG A 198 -24.07 -2.70 -31.48
CA ARG A 198 -23.09 -3.77 -31.57
C ARG A 198 -22.10 -3.66 -30.39
N ARG A 199 -21.59 -2.47 -30.10
CA ARG A 199 -20.66 -2.25 -28.96
C ARG A 199 -21.31 -2.59 -27.65
N ILE A 200 -22.55 -2.17 -27.38
CA ILE A 200 -23.26 -2.49 -26.13
C ILE A 200 -23.37 -4.01 -25.98
N VAL A 201 -23.76 -4.73 -27.01
CA VAL A 201 -23.87 -6.19 -26.98
C VAL A 201 -22.53 -6.86 -26.69
N LEU A 202 -21.45 -6.45 -27.36
CA LEU A 202 -20.11 -7.01 -27.15
C LEU A 202 -19.58 -6.72 -25.73
N VAL A 203 -19.85 -5.52 -25.20
CA VAL A 203 -19.50 -5.15 -23.83
C VAL A 203 -20.28 -5.99 -22.82
N LEU A 204 -21.59 -6.21 -23.02
CA LEU A 204 -22.40 -7.06 -22.16
C LEU A 204 -21.91 -8.51 -22.14
N ILE A 205 -21.55 -9.06 -23.31
CA ILE A 205 -20.94 -10.40 -23.41
C ILE A 205 -19.62 -10.43 -22.65
N GLY A 206 -18.73 -9.46 -22.85
CA GLY A 206 -17.45 -9.37 -22.15
C GLY A 206 -17.60 -9.25 -20.62
N ILE A 207 -18.58 -8.49 -20.16
CA ILE A 207 -18.95 -8.37 -18.76
C ILE A 207 -19.43 -9.72 -18.21
N GLY A 208 -20.33 -10.40 -18.92
CA GLY A 208 -20.84 -11.72 -18.51
C GLY A 208 -19.73 -12.75 -18.35
N ILE A 209 -18.83 -12.84 -19.35
CA ILE A 209 -17.66 -13.74 -19.31
C ILE A 209 -16.73 -13.37 -18.14
N GLY A 210 -16.41 -12.08 -17.99
CA GLY A 210 -15.54 -11.61 -16.90
C GLY A 210 -16.11 -11.89 -15.50
N MET A 211 -17.44 -11.73 -15.32
CA MET A 211 -18.10 -12.07 -14.07
C MET A 211 -18.10 -13.58 -13.78
N LEU A 212 -18.41 -14.39 -14.78
CA LEU A 212 -18.34 -15.85 -14.64
C LEU A 212 -16.92 -16.29 -14.27
N ALA A 213 -15.91 -15.73 -14.95
CA ALA A 213 -14.52 -16.02 -14.62
C ALA A 213 -14.15 -15.62 -13.17
N ASN A 214 -14.55 -14.43 -12.72
CA ASN A 214 -14.28 -13.98 -11.33
C ASN A 214 -15.01 -14.84 -10.29
N ARG A 215 -16.15 -15.46 -10.63
CA ARG A 215 -16.92 -16.29 -9.71
C ARG A 215 -16.45 -17.74 -9.66
N PHE A 216 -16.05 -18.30 -10.81
CA PHE A 216 -15.80 -19.73 -10.93
C PHE A 216 -14.31 -20.10 -11.05
N ILE A 217 -13.49 -19.21 -11.62
CA ILE A 217 -12.06 -19.47 -11.78
C ILE A 217 -11.31 -18.91 -10.58
N LEU A 218 -10.94 -19.77 -9.63
CA LEU A 218 -10.15 -19.42 -8.44
C LEU A 218 -10.68 -18.16 -7.74
N PRO A 219 -11.90 -18.17 -7.18
CA PRO A 219 -12.45 -17.01 -6.52
C PRO A 219 -11.60 -16.63 -5.30
N HIS A 220 -11.24 -15.36 -5.19
CA HIS A 220 -10.49 -14.81 -4.07
C HIS A 220 -11.26 -13.62 -3.50
N GLY A 221 -11.75 -13.75 -2.25
CA GLY A 221 -12.49 -12.69 -1.57
C GLY A 221 -11.55 -11.65 -0.98
N ILE A 222 -12.00 -10.40 -0.94
CA ILE A 222 -11.22 -9.29 -0.37
C ILE A 222 -10.99 -9.49 1.14
N GLU A 223 -11.94 -10.10 1.85
CA GLU A 223 -11.82 -10.38 3.29
C GLU A 223 -10.67 -11.34 3.58
N LYS A 224 -10.63 -12.51 2.88
CA LYS A 224 -9.53 -13.47 3.02
C LYS A 224 -8.19 -12.80 2.66
N GLY A 225 -8.11 -12.14 1.50
CA GLY A 225 -6.88 -11.50 1.07
C GLY A 225 -6.41 -10.37 2.00
N THR A 226 -7.33 -9.69 2.69
CA THR A 226 -6.97 -8.67 3.68
C THR A 226 -6.48 -9.32 4.98
N ARG A 227 -7.09 -10.43 5.41
CA ARG A 227 -6.63 -11.20 6.57
C ARG A 227 -5.22 -11.75 6.35
N ASP A 228 -4.97 -12.38 5.21
CA ASP A 228 -3.65 -12.88 4.83
C ASP A 228 -2.61 -11.74 4.83
N LEU A 229 -2.98 -10.57 4.30
CA LEU A 229 -2.12 -9.39 4.29
C LEU A 229 -1.86 -8.83 5.71
N MET A 230 -2.83 -8.92 6.63
CA MET A 230 -2.63 -8.54 8.04
C MET A 230 -1.66 -9.47 8.75
N GLU A 231 -1.73 -10.78 8.47
CA GLU A 231 -0.76 -11.75 9.00
C GLU A 231 0.64 -11.49 8.46
N ASP A 232 0.76 -11.22 7.15
CA ASP A 232 2.05 -10.87 6.55
C ASP A 232 2.60 -9.55 7.11
N TYR A 233 1.74 -8.59 7.40
CA TYR A 233 2.14 -7.34 8.06
C TYR A 233 2.70 -7.60 9.47
N LYS A 234 2.07 -8.50 10.25
CA LYS A 234 2.61 -8.93 11.56
C LYS A 234 4.01 -9.57 11.41
N LYS A 235 4.19 -10.47 10.42
CA LYS A 235 5.49 -11.12 10.14
C LYS A 235 6.57 -10.12 9.73
N VAL A 236 6.23 -9.14 8.89
CA VAL A 236 7.17 -8.07 8.50
C VAL A 236 7.63 -7.27 9.72
N SER A 237 6.74 -7.00 10.68
CA SER A 237 7.12 -6.30 11.91
C SER A 237 8.05 -7.13 12.80
N GLN A 238 7.83 -8.44 12.87
CA GLN A 238 8.74 -9.35 13.58
C GLN A 238 10.11 -9.42 12.92
N GLU A 239 10.14 -9.50 11.59
CA GLU A 239 11.40 -9.51 10.84
C GLU A 239 12.11 -8.17 10.92
N LEU A 240 11.38 -7.05 10.94
CA LEU A 240 11.94 -5.72 11.16
C LEU A 240 12.67 -5.62 12.51
N LEU A 241 12.05 -6.12 13.58
CA LEU A 241 12.69 -6.16 14.91
C LEU A 241 13.94 -7.05 14.91
N ARG A 242 13.86 -8.22 14.28
CA ARG A 242 14.99 -9.15 14.17
C ARG A 242 16.16 -8.53 13.40
N GLU A 243 15.91 -7.88 12.28
CA GLU A 243 16.95 -7.23 11.49
C GLU A 243 17.58 -6.05 12.24
N VAL A 244 16.80 -5.31 13.03
CA VAL A 244 17.34 -4.26 13.90
C VAL A 244 18.25 -4.86 14.99
N TYR A 245 17.89 -6.01 15.55
CA TYR A 245 18.75 -6.73 16.49
C TYR A 245 20.07 -7.21 15.83
N ILE A 246 20.02 -7.75 14.62
CA ILE A 246 21.21 -8.13 13.84
C ILE A 246 22.10 -6.91 13.55
N TYR A 247 21.49 -5.77 13.24
CA TYR A 247 22.21 -4.52 12.96
C TYR A 247 23.05 -4.04 14.14
N LEU A 248 22.64 -4.34 15.36
CA LEU A 248 23.41 -3.99 16.57
C LEU A 248 24.84 -4.58 16.51
N ASN A 249 24.97 -5.82 16.01
CA ASN A 249 26.23 -6.56 15.99
C ASN A 249 26.99 -6.40 14.65
N GLU A 250 26.30 -6.42 13.53
CA GLU A 250 26.93 -6.55 12.20
C GLU A 250 26.97 -5.23 11.42
N ARG A 251 26.05 -4.29 11.66
CA ARG A 251 25.91 -2.97 11.04
C ARG A 251 25.92 -2.96 9.49
N ASN A 252 25.59 -4.08 8.85
CA ASN A 252 25.66 -4.25 7.39
C ASN A 252 24.29 -4.35 6.69
N ASN A 253 23.20 -4.49 7.44
CA ASN A 253 21.86 -4.76 6.92
C ASN A 253 20.90 -3.56 6.94
N ALA A 254 21.40 -2.32 7.07
CA ALA A 254 20.58 -1.10 7.08
C ALA A 254 19.62 -1.00 5.89
N HIS A 255 20.05 -1.46 4.72
CA HIS A 255 19.23 -1.49 3.51
C HIS A 255 18.02 -2.43 3.67
N THR A 256 18.20 -3.60 4.26
CA THR A 256 17.12 -4.56 4.53
C THR A 256 16.08 -3.96 5.48
N ILE A 257 16.51 -3.28 6.55
CA ILE A 257 15.63 -2.61 7.51
C ILE A 257 14.78 -1.54 6.82
N ASN A 258 15.40 -0.68 6.01
CA ASN A 258 14.69 0.34 5.25
C ASN A 258 13.65 -0.25 4.28
N HIS A 259 13.97 -1.37 3.64
CA HIS A 259 13.03 -2.08 2.75
C HIS A 259 11.88 -2.70 3.52
N LEU A 260 12.12 -3.34 4.65
CA LEU A 260 11.05 -3.90 5.49
C LEU A 260 10.12 -2.79 6.01
N PHE A 261 10.69 -1.65 6.41
CA PHE A 261 9.88 -0.50 6.83
C PHE A 261 9.04 0.07 5.67
N ALA A 262 9.61 0.23 4.48
CA ALA A 262 8.86 0.65 3.30
C ALA A 262 7.78 -0.37 2.91
N ALA A 263 8.08 -1.68 2.96
CA ALA A 263 7.12 -2.74 2.72
C ALA A 263 5.95 -2.69 3.71
N SER A 264 6.23 -2.43 4.99
CA SER A 264 5.20 -2.28 6.03
C SER A 264 4.24 -1.13 5.71
N THR A 265 4.75 0.00 5.22
CA THR A 265 3.93 1.15 4.82
C THR A 265 3.02 0.82 3.62
N LEU A 266 3.55 0.12 2.61
CA LEU A 266 2.77 -0.31 1.45
C LEU A 266 1.67 -1.32 1.82
N MET A 267 1.95 -2.22 2.77
CA MET A 267 0.95 -3.16 3.31
C MET A 267 -0.16 -2.41 4.04
N GLU A 268 0.19 -1.43 4.87
CA GLU A 268 -0.79 -0.58 5.56
C GLU A 268 -1.72 0.13 4.58
N GLU A 269 -1.17 0.77 3.54
CA GLU A 269 -1.97 1.44 2.52
C GLU A 269 -2.90 0.47 1.79
N ARG A 270 -2.42 -0.74 1.50
CA ARG A 270 -3.22 -1.77 0.85
C ARG A 270 -4.36 -2.25 1.73
N ILE A 271 -4.10 -2.52 3.02
CA ILE A 271 -5.13 -2.91 3.99
C ILE A 271 -6.16 -1.78 4.13
N ARG A 272 -5.71 -0.53 4.24
CA ARG A 272 -6.60 0.64 4.31
C ARG A 272 -7.48 0.78 3.07
N SER A 273 -6.91 0.59 1.87
CA SER A 273 -7.66 0.60 0.61
C SER A 273 -8.71 -0.51 0.57
N ASN A 274 -8.36 -1.71 1.02
CA ASN A 274 -9.30 -2.82 1.12
C ASN A 274 -10.42 -2.52 2.13
N ASN A 275 -10.09 -1.87 3.27
CA ASN A 275 -11.07 -1.52 4.29
C ASN A 275 -12.12 -0.50 3.83
N GLN A 276 -11.82 0.33 2.83
CA GLN A 276 -12.83 1.20 2.21
C GLN A 276 -14.01 0.42 1.63
N MET A 277 -13.76 -0.83 1.19
CA MET A 277 -14.80 -1.73 0.67
C MET A 277 -15.41 -2.60 1.78
N LEU A 278 -14.61 -3.06 2.74
CA LEU A 278 -15.04 -3.96 3.83
C LEU A 278 -15.79 -3.21 4.94
N LYS A 279 -15.37 -1.97 5.24
CA LYS A 279 -15.94 -1.09 6.27
C LYS A 279 -15.90 -1.71 7.68
N VAL A 280 -14.80 -2.39 8.02
CA VAL A 280 -14.56 -2.99 9.34
C VAL A 280 -13.91 -1.94 10.25
N SER A 281 -14.60 -1.52 11.32
CA SER A 281 -14.14 -0.46 12.24
C SER A 281 -12.90 -0.85 13.05
N GLU A 282 -12.75 -2.13 13.38
CA GLU A 282 -11.62 -2.66 14.17
C GLU A 282 -10.29 -2.60 13.40
N MET A 283 -10.35 -2.58 12.07
CA MET A 283 -9.16 -2.56 11.21
C MET A 283 -8.34 -1.28 11.36
N ASP A 284 -8.98 -0.14 11.60
CA ASP A 284 -8.28 1.12 11.83
C ASP A 284 -7.49 1.08 13.15
N GLY A 285 -8.03 0.41 14.17
CA GLY A 285 -7.36 0.15 15.44
C GLY A 285 -6.11 -0.73 15.27
N PHE A 286 -6.24 -1.81 14.50
CA PHE A 286 -5.11 -2.67 14.14
C PHE A 286 -4.02 -1.90 13.39
N LEU A 287 -4.37 -1.16 12.34
CA LEU A 287 -3.41 -0.38 11.56
C LEU A 287 -2.68 0.67 12.41
N ALA A 288 -3.42 1.35 13.30
CA ALA A 288 -2.81 2.33 14.20
C ALA A 288 -1.85 1.69 15.22
N ALA A 289 -2.16 0.48 15.70
CA ALA A 289 -1.28 -0.27 16.61
C ALA A 289 -0.01 -0.74 15.88
N GLN A 290 -0.18 -1.30 14.69
CA GLN A 290 0.90 -1.82 13.86
C GLN A 290 1.87 -0.71 13.41
N ARG A 291 1.34 0.43 12.99
CA ARG A 291 2.14 1.60 12.63
C ARG A 291 2.99 2.07 13.81
N ARG A 292 2.38 2.21 15.00
CA ARG A 292 3.11 2.62 16.21
C ARG A 292 4.25 1.66 16.57
N LEU A 293 4.02 0.35 16.40
CA LEU A 293 5.04 -0.66 16.60
C LEU A 293 6.21 -0.48 15.64
N ASN A 294 5.93 -0.43 14.32
CA ASN A 294 6.97 -0.31 13.30
C ASN A 294 7.75 1.00 13.42
N HIS A 295 7.07 2.11 13.77
CA HIS A 295 7.75 3.36 14.05
C HIS A 295 8.68 3.26 15.27
N ALA A 296 8.25 2.62 16.36
CA ALA A 296 9.10 2.45 17.55
C ALA A 296 10.35 1.62 17.22
N ILE A 297 10.21 0.53 16.45
CA ILE A 297 11.34 -0.29 16.00
C ILE A 297 12.29 0.54 15.11
N TYR A 298 11.74 1.31 14.20
CA TYR A 298 12.53 2.13 13.28
C TYR A 298 13.22 3.30 13.97
N GLU A 299 12.61 3.92 14.99
CA GLU A 299 13.23 4.93 15.85
C GLU A 299 14.46 4.37 16.56
N VAL A 300 14.37 3.16 17.08
CA VAL A 300 15.53 2.47 17.69
C VAL A 300 16.65 2.28 16.67
N PHE A 301 16.32 1.82 15.46
CA PHE A 301 17.30 1.67 14.37
C PHE A 301 17.97 3.00 14.01
N LEU A 302 17.22 4.10 13.87
CA LEU A 302 17.79 5.42 13.57
C LEU A 302 18.75 5.91 14.66
N ARG A 303 18.47 5.58 15.93
CA ARG A 303 19.39 5.90 17.03
C ARG A 303 20.68 5.12 16.95
N MET A 304 20.61 3.82 16.56
CA MET A 304 21.79 2.98 16.38
C MET A 304 22.71 3.45 15.25
N GLN A 305 22.21 4.28 14.32
CA GLN A 305 23.04 4.84 13.24
C GLN A 305 23.91 6.01 13.69
N LYS A 306 23.74 6.55 14.90
CA LYS A 306 24.58 7.64 15.41
C LYS A 306 25.98 7.14 15.76
N GLU A 307 26.97 8.01 15.66
CA GLU A 307 28.39 7.67 15.91
C GLU A 307 28.69 7.37 17.39
N ASP A 308 27.99 8.03 18.31
CA ASP A 308 28.21 7.91 19.78
C ASP A 308 27.15 7.01 20.43
N VAL A 309 27.00 5.78 19.96
CA VAL A 309 26.01 4.84 20.49
C VAL A 309 26.63 3.91 21.52
N ASP A 310 26.01 3.83 22.69
CA ASP A 310 26.36 2.83 23.70
C ASP A 310 25.81 1.45 23.30
N VAL A 311 26.61 0.71 22.53
CA VAL A 311 26.26 -0.63 22.01
C VAL A 311 25.95 -1.61 23.13
N GLN A 312 26.58 -1.47 24.27
CA GLN A 312 26.38 -2.34 25.42
C GLN A 312 24.99 -2.13 26.02
N LEU A 313 24.59 -0.87 26.21
CA LEU A 313 23.26 -0.52 26.72
C LEU A 313 22.14 -1.02 25.81
N PHE A 314 22.30 -0.87 24.47
CA PHE A 314 21.35 -1.40 23.51
C PHE A 314 21.27 -2.93 23.59
N GLY A 315 22.41 -3.62 23.69
CA GLY A 315 22.49 -5.07 23.84
C GLY A 315 21.71 -5.57 25.06
N GLU A 316 21.96 -4.98 26.23
CA GLU A 316 21.24 -5.33 27.44
C GLU A 316 19.73 -5.18 27.34
N ILE A 317 19.25 -4.07 26.78
CA ILE A 317 17.83 -3.81 26.66
C ILE A 317 17.17 -4.78 25.63
N PHE A 318 17.87 -5.11 24.54
CA PHE A 318 17.38 -6.10 23.57
C PHE A 318 17.35 -7.51 24.14
N GLU A 319 18.33 -7.91 24.94
CA GLU A 319 18.33 -9.20 25.66
C GLU A 319 17.17 -9.29 26.66
N GLU A 320 16.88 -8.19 27.37
CA GLU A 320 15.71 -8.11 28.24
C GLU A 320 14.41 -8.27 27.45
N LEU A 321 14.28 -7.60 26.29
CA LEU A 321 13.13 -7.75 25.41
C LEU A 321 12.99 -9.18 24.86
N ASP A 322 14.08 -9.79 24.38
CA ASP A 322 14.06 -11.18 23.87
C ASP A 322 13.66 -12.16 25.00
N THR A 323 14.14 -11.92 26.20
CA THR A 323 13.76 -12.72 27.38
C THR A 323 12.26 -12.62 27.66
N ILE A 324 11.69 -11.42 27.56
CA ILE A 324 10.24 -11.20 27.73
C ILE A 324 9.43 -11.94 26.65
N PHE A 325 9.89 -11.89 25.40
CA PHE A 325 9.20 -12.58 24.29
C PHE A 325 9.28 -14.11 24.36
N ARG A 326 10.31 -14.65 25.02
CA ARG A 326 10.48 -16.11 25.23
C ARG A 326 9.86 -16.63 26.50
N SER A 327 9.45 -15.74 27.41
CA SER A 327 8.91 -16.14 28.72
C SER A 327 7.46 -16.63 28.60
N GLU A 328 7.11 -17.62 29.41
CA GLU A 328 5.72 -18.07 29.59
C GLU A 328 4.91 -16.98 30.31
N GLU A 329 3.58 -16.99 30.14
CA GLU A 329 2.67 -15.92 30.59
C GLU A 329 2.84 -15.51 32.06
N GLU A 330 3.17 -16.43 32.97
CA GLU A 330 3.35 -16.15 34.38
C GLU A 330 4.60 -15.31 34.69
N GLY A 331 5.69 -15.45 33.93
CA GLY A 331 6.95 -14.70 34.12
C GLY A 331 6.95 -13.30 33.48
N ILE A 332 6.09 -13.06 32.51
CA ILE A 332 6.09 -11.81 31.73
C ILE A 332 5.82 -10.58 32.59
N ASN A 333 4.87 -10.67 33.52
CA ASN A 333 4.49 -9.53 34.34
C ASN A 333 5.63 -9.07 35.28
N GLU A 334 6.42 -10.01 35.78
CA GLU A 334 7.58 -9.70 36.65
C GLU A 334 8.68 -9.01 35.83
N GLN A 335 8.99 -9.51 34.65
CA GLN A 335 10.03 -8.94 33.80
C GLN A 335 9.64 -7.56 33.27
N VAL A 336 8.40 -7.36 32.89
CA VAL A 336 7.86 -6.06 32.47
C VAL A 336 7.89 -5.07 33.65
N SER A 337 7.59 -5.52 34.87
CA SER A 337 7.71 -4.70 36.06
C SER A 337 9.16 -4.26 36.31
N ARG A 338 10.14 -5.15 36.09
CA ARG A 338 11.57 -4.81 36.16
C ARG A 338 11.98 -3.74 35.16
N LEU A 339 11.48 -3.84 33.89
CA LEU A 339 11.70 -2.79 32.89
C LEU A 339 11.11 -1.45 33.31
N TYR A 340 9.93 -1.43 33.93
CA TYR A 340 9.36 -0.19 34.48
C TYR A 340 10.17 0.35 35.64
N GLU A 341 10.63 -0.49 36.56
CA GLU A 341 11.51 -0.06 37.68
C GLU A 341 12.82 0.53 37.14
N ARG A 342 13.45 -0.14 36.18
CA ARG A 342 14.66 0.36 35.52
C ARG A 342 14.40 1.70 34.80
N LEU A 343 13.23 1.88 34.15
CA LEU A 343 12.84 3.14 33.55
C LEU A 343 12.73 4.28 34.57
N TYR A 344 12.17 4.03 35.76
CA TYR A 344 12.08 5.01 36.81
C TYR A 344 13.45 5.32 37.47
N LEU A 345 14.37 4.38 37.45
CA LEU A 345 15.71 4.50 38.05
C LEU A 345 16.78 4.90 37.01
N SER A 346 16.39 5.12 35.76
CA SER A 346 17.31 5.45 34.67
C SER A 346 18.12 6.70 34.99
N LYS A 347 19.46 6.59 34.83
CA LYS A 347 20.41 7.65 35.18
C LYS A 347 20.75 8.55 33.97
N SER A 348 20.44 8.12 32.76
CA SER A 348 20.70 8.86 31.54
C SER A 348 19.43 9.02 30.73
N LEU A 349 19.35 10.12 29.96
CA LEU A 349 18.26 10.36 29.04
C LEU A 349 18.19 9.28 27.94
N GLU A 350 19.35 8.79 27.51
CA GLU A 350 19.48 7.76 26.48
C GLU A 350 18.90 6.43 26.99
N GLU A 351 19.26 5.98 28.17
CA GLU A 351 18.69 4.77 28.79
C GLU A 351 17.18 4.88 28.97
N TYR A 352 16.67 6.03 29.44
CA TYR A 352 15.25 6.28 29.62
C TYR A 352 14.49 6.14 28.29
N VAL A 353 14.99 6.75 27.24
CA VAL A 353 14.32 6.74 25.93
C VAL A 353 14.32 5.34 25.32
N LEU A 354 15.43 4.61 25.42
CA LEU A 354 15.54 3.23 24.92
C LEU A 354 14.61 2.27 25.66
N LEU A 355 14.55 2.35 26.98
CA LEU A 355 13.62 1.56 27.79
C LEU A 355 12.16 1.87 27.47
N LYS A 356 11.85 3.14 27.21
CA LYS A 356 10.53 3.56 26.77
C LYS A 356 10.17 2.97 25.40
N ASP A 357 11.09 3.00 24.44
CA ASP A 357 10.89 2.42 23.12
C ASP A 357 10.78 0.89 23.20
N ALA A 358 11.57 0.23 24.05
CA ALA A 358 11.44 -1.21 24.34
C ALA A 358 10.04 -1.56 24.87
N LEU A 359 9.53 -0.78 25.84
CA LEU A 359 8.17 -0.96 26.35
C LEU A 359 7.09 -0.69 25.29
N ARG A 360 7.31 0.25 24.37
CA ARG A 360 6.41 0.50 23.23
C ARG A 360 6.38 -0.69 22.27
N ILE A 361 7.54 -1.25 21.96
CA ILE A 361 7.69 -2.44 21.12
C ILE A 361 6.96 -3.62 21.77
N TYR A 362 7.21 -3.91 23.04
CA TYR A 362 6.53 -4.95 23.78
C TYR A 362 5.01 -4.79 23.77
N LYS A 363 4.51 -3.59 24.12
CA LYS A 363 3.06 -3.29 24.08
C LYS A 363 2.46 -3.43 22.69
N GLY A 364 3.23 -3.08 21.66
CA GLY A 364 2.84 -3.22 20.28
C GLY A 364 2.61 -4.67 19.88
N PHE A 365 3.55 -5.55 20.18
CA PHE A 365 3.42 -6.99 19.91
C PHE A 365 2.31 -7.64 20.72
N ARG A 366 2.14 -7.29 21.98
CA ARG A 366 1.04 -7.82 22.81
C ARG A 366 -0.35 -7.40 22.29
N ARG A 367 -0.48 -6.20 21.74
CA ARG A 367 -1.71 -5.75 21.09
C ARG A 367 -1.97 -6.47 19.78
N GLN A 368 -0.96 -6.93 19.06
CA GLN A 368 -1.16 -7.76 17.86
C GLN A 368 -1.89 -9.05 18.18
N ALA A 369 -1.58 -9.69 19.31
CA ALA A 369 -2.22 -10.90 19.78
C ALA A 369 -3.73 -10.69 20.13
N CYS A 370 -4.13 -9.46 20.48
CA CYS A 370 -5.54 -9.16 20.78
C CYS A 370 -6.43 -9.02 19.52
N PHE A 371 -5.83 -9.01 18.32
CA PHE A 371 -6.55 -8.94 17.05
C PHE A 371 -6.61 -10.32 16.32
N GLU A 372 -6.34 -11.39 17.03
CA GLU A 372 -6.60 -12.78 16.62
C GLU A 372 -8.02 -13.20 16.98
#